data_da34f2b721903a4a24c44f0be36c3dbd
#
_entry.id   da34f2b721903a4a24c44f0be36c3dbd
#
_cell.length_a   1.000
_cell.length_b   1.000
_cell.length_c   1.000
_cell.angle_alpha   90.00
_cell.angle_beta   90.00
_cell.angle_gamma   90.00
#
_symmetry.space_group_name_H-M   'P 1'
#
loop_
_entity.id
_entity.type
_entity.pdbx_description
1 polymer ?
#
loop_
_entity_poly.entity_id
_entity_poly.type
_entity_poly.pdbx_seq_one_letter_code
_entity_poly.pdbx_strand_id
1 'polypeptide(L)'
;MRQLNRLNQYQRLWQPSEGATQQVTISELAARCFCSERHVRTLLRQAQDAGWLSWRAQSGRGKRGELTFHVSPESLRNAMMEEALKSGQQHNALELAQLAPEDLRVLLHPFLGGHWQNDTPTLRIPYYRSLDPLHPGFLPGRAEQHLAGHVFSGLTRFHGSGSEPTGDLAHHWEVSADGLRWHFYIRSTLHWHNGDKIETAQLKRSLTALLTLPALRKLFQSVLRIDVTHPQCLTFTLHQPDHWLAHRLATYCSRLAHPDQPMTGSGPFKLSVFDPELVRLESHEQYHLSHPLLKAIEYWITPTLFDYGLGTSCRHPVQIAIGELDELENLRLVSSSTSLGFCYLTLKHSPRLNTMQARRLINIIHLSTLLHTLPLNEGLITPTEELLPGWDIPQWPDLTDVRLPETLTLIYHLPVELHTMANQLKQYLAQQGCELRVIFHDAKTWDGCQQLAEADIMMGDRLIGEAPEYTLEQWLRCDALWPHLLSAPQFAHLQATLDAVQTQADEQARHAGLKAIFSQLMENAVITPLFNYQYQISAPPGVNGIRLNTRGWFDFTEAWLPAPKS
;
A
#
# COMPACT_ATOMS: atom_id res chain seq x y z
N MET A 1 -2.65 25.96 15.69
CA MET A 1 -3.84 26.48 16.43
C MET A 1 -3.95 28.02 16.46
N ARG A 2 -2.94 28.80 16.86
CA ARG A 2 -3.10 30.28 16.92
C ARG A 2 -3.24 30.96 15.55
N GLN A 3 -2.52 30.51 14.53
CA GLN A 3 -2.58 31.07 13.18
C GLN A 3 -3.90 30.71 12.48
N LEU A 4 -4.32 29.46 12.57
CA LEU A 4 -5.59 28.95 12.05
C LEU A 4 -6.79 29.74 12.58
N ASN A 5 -6.85 29.98 13.90
CA ASN A 5 -7.90 30.76 14.51
C ASN A 5 -7.92 32.22 14.03
N ARG A 6 -6.74 32.83 13.82
CA ARG A 6 -6.65 34.19 13.27
C ARG A 6 -7.18 34.26 11.86
N LEU A 7 -6.81 33.32 11.00
CA LEU A 7 -7.28 33.26 9.62
C LEU A 7 -8.80 33.06 9.55
N ASN A 8 -9.34 32.14 10.36
CA ASN A 8 -10.78 31.91 10.46
C ASN A 8 -11.54 33.17 10.89
N GLN A 9 -11.04 33.91 11.87
CA GLN A 9 -11.65 35.14 12.33
C GLN A 9 -11.55 36.24 11.24
N TYR A 10 -10.41 36.33 10.55
CA TYR A 10 -10.22 37.25 9.44
C TYR A 10 -11.18 36.94 8.27
N GLN A 11 -11.36 35.67 7.94
CA GLN A 11 -12.31 35.23 6.91
C GLN A 11 -13.76 35.61 7.25
N ARG A 12 -14.18 35.50 8.51
CA ARG A 12 -15.50 35.92 8.97
C ARG A 12 -15.71 37.45 8.87
N LEU A 13 -14.67 38.25 9.02
CA LEU A 13 -14.73 39.68 8.79
C LEU A 13 -14.85 40.02 7.29
N TRP A 14 -14.18 39.24 6.45
CA TRP A 14 -14.11 39.44 5.00
C TRP A 14 -15.41 39.03 4.27
N GLN A 15 -15.95 37.85 4.57
CA GLN A 15 -17.06 37.23 3.85
C GLN A 15 -18.26 38.16 3.56
N PRO A 16 -18.75 38.99 4.50
CA PRO A 16 -19.94 39.80 4.24
C PRO A 16 -19.78 40.88 3.16
N SER A 17 -18.56 41.25 2.83
CA SER A 17 -18.26 42.34 1.87
C SER A 17 -17.38 41.91 0.72
N GLU A 18 -16.92 40.63 0.74
CA GLU A 18 -15.96 40.12 -0.25
C GLU A 18 -14.74 41.05 -0.46
N GLY A 19 -14.29 41.66 0.64
CA GLY A 19 -13.16 42.59 0.63
C GLY A 19 -13.48 44.05 0.33
N ALA A 20 -14.72 44.40 0.02
CA ALA A 20 -15.09 45.82 -0.15
C ALA A 20 -15.04 46.59 1.18
N THR A 21 -14.68 47.86 1.11
CA THR A 21 -14.70 48.75 2.29
C THR A 21 -16.11 48.81 2.88
N GLN A 22 -16.23 48.64 4.18
CA GLN A 22 -17.53 48.58 4.87
C GLN A 22 -17.56 49.54 6.06
N GLN A 23 -18.77 50.09 6.31
CA GLN A 23 -19.07 50.89 7.46
C GLN A 23 -19.76 49.99 8.52
N VAL A 24 -19.08 49.65 9.61
CA VAL A 24 -19.54 48.68 10.59
C VAL A 24 -19.23 49.12 12.02
N THR A 25 -19.97 48.61 12.98
CA THR A 25 -19.71 48.82 14.42
C THR A 25 -18.87 47.71 14.99
N ILE A 26 -18.17 47.96 16.11
CA ILE A 26 -17.41 46.93 16.84
C ILE A 26 -18.34 45.82 17.32
N SER A 27 -19.58 46.12 17.66
CA SER A 27 -20.56 45.12 18.10
C SER A 27 -20.98 44.18 16.95
N GLU A 28 -21.19 44.72 15.74
CA GLU A 28 -21.45 43.90 14.54
C GLU A 28 -20.26 42.98 14.21
N LEU A 29 -19.03 43.49 14.30
CA LEU A 29 -17.83 42.68 14.08
C LEU A 29 -17.64 41.60 15.16
N ALA A 30 -17.97 41.91 16.42
CA ALA A 30 -17.93 40.96 17.53
C ALA A 30 -18.93 39.82 17.33
N ALA A 31 -20.14 40.14 16.86
CA ALA A 31 -21.16 39.14 16.52
C ALA A 31 -20.68 38.23 15.36
N ARG A 32 -20.10 38.77 14.30
CA ARG A 32 -19.54 38.01 13.16
C ARG A 32 -18.43 37.05 13.59
N CYS A 33 -17.54 37.49 14.47
CA CYS A 33 -16.42 36.69 14.95
C CYS A 33 -16.78 35.76 16.12
N PHE A 34 -18.03 35.79 16.60
CA PHE A 34 -18.51 35.04 17.78
C PHE A 34 -17.63 35.26 19.00
N CYS A 35 -17.27 36.52 19.27
CA CYS A 35 -16.38 36.86 20.36
C CYS A 35 -16.75 38.22 21.01
N SER A 36 -16.06 38.60 22.09
CA SER A 36 -16.29 39.87 22.77
C SER A 36 -15.76 41.07 21.95
N GLU A 37 -16.36 42.26 22.14
CA GLU A 37 -15.87 43.51 21.56
C GLU A 37 -14.41 43.82 21.89
N ARG A 38 -13.97 43.47 23.10
CA ARG A 38 -12.57 43.60 23.52
C ARG A 38 -11.66 42.73 22.66
N HIS A 39 -12.07 41.51 22.38
CA HIS A 39 -11.29 40.57 21.54
C HIS A 39 -11.22 41.06 20.10
N VAL A 40 -12.35 41.53 19.53
CA VAL A 40 -12.36 42.11 18.16
C VAL A 40 -11.41 43.29 18.04
N ARG A 41 -11.40 44.22 19.01
CA ARG A 41 -10.44 45.34 18.98
C ARG A 41 -8.99 44.86 18.96
N THR A 42 -8.69 43.80 19.70
CA THR A 42 -7.35 43.19 19.68
C THR A 42 -7.05 42.57 18.32
N LEU A 43 -8.01 41.86 17.74
CA LEU A 43 -7.91 41.21 16.43
C LEU A 43 -7.70 42.26 15.32
N LEU A 44 -8.51 43.32 15.29
CA LEU A 44 -8.37 44.41 14.31
C LEU A 44 -7.00 45.09 14.41
N ARG A 45 -6.50 45.37 15.63
CA ARG A 45 -5.17 45.93 15.83
C ARG A 45 -4.09 44.99 15.30
N GLN A 46 -4.16 43.69 15.65
CA GLN A 46 -3.17 42.73 15.18
C GLN A 46 -3.18 42.57 13.66
N ALA A 47 -4.36 42.55 13.03
CA ALA A 47 -4.49 42.45 11.58
C ALA A 47 -4.02 43.75 10.89
N GLN A 48 -4.21 44.92 11.51
CA GLN A 48 -3.71 46.20 11.02
C GLN A 48 -2.19 46.28 11.16
N ASP A 49 -1.64 45.89 12.29
CA ASP A 49 -0.18 45.83 12.51
C ASP A 49 0.51 44.88 11.50
N ALA A 50 -0.19 43.81 11.08
CA ALA A 50 0.26 42.90 10.05
C ALA A 50 0.00 43.36 8.59
N GLY A 51 -0.64 44.53 8.40
CA GLY A 51 -0.94 45.08 7.10
C GLY A 51 -2.09 44.41 6.33
N TRP A 52 -2.90 43.57 6.97
CA TRP A 52 -3.99 42.81 6.33
C TRP A 52 -5.24 43.66 6.08
N LEU A 53 -5.50 44.62 6.98
CA LEU A 53 -6.64 45.53 6.91
C LEU A 53 -6.28 46.90 7.55
N SER A 54 -7.14 47.90 7.35
CA SER A 54 -7.16 49.10 8.13
C SER A 54 -8.52 49.35 8.77
N TRP A 55 -8.48 49.80 10.01
CA TRP A 55 -9.65 50.14 10.79
C TRP A 55 -9.59 51.63 11.21
N ARG A 56 -10.58 52.41 10.78
CA ARG A 56 -10.74 53.83 11.16
C ARG A 56 -11.97 53.97 12.03
N ALA A 57 -11.77 54.10 13.32
CA ALA A 57 -12.86 54.31 14.25
C ALA A 57 -13.42 55.74 14.15
N GLN A 58 -14.75 55.90 14.18
CA GLN A 58 -15.37 57.19 14.38
C GLN A 58 -15.65 57.46 15.86
N SER A 59 -15.42 58.71 16.31
CA SER A 59 -15.65 59.11 17.70
C SER A 59 -17.13 59.16 18.03
N GLY A 60 -17.56 58.41 19.08
CA GLY A 60 -18.93 58.40 19.60
C GLY A 60 -19.48 56.99 19.82
N ARG A 61 -20.36 56.84 20.81
CA ARG A 61 -20.93 55.53 21.19
C ARG A 61 -21.88 55.06 20.09
N GLY A 62 -21.63 53.87 19.54
CA GLY A 62 -22.46 53.24 18.48
C GLY A 62 -22.19 53.77 17.06
N LYS A 63 -21.21 54.63 16.82
CA LYS A 63 -20.84 55.09 15.48
C LYS A 63 -20.17 53.99 14.69
N ARG A 64 -20.41 53.96 13.37
CA ARG A 64 -19.81 53.04 12.41
C ARG A 64 -18.40 53.49 12.07
N GLY A 65 -17.43 52.62 12.20
CA GLY A 65 -16.08 52.81 11.71
C GLY A 65 -15.92 52.21 10.32
N GLU A 66 -14.87 52.64 9.64
CA GLU A 66 -14.53 52.17 8.30
C GLU A 66 -13.51 51.02 8.39
N LEU A 67 -13.88 49.88 7.81
CA LEU A 67 -13.04 48.69 7.70
C LEU A 67 -12.67 48.47 6.23
N THR A 68 -11.38 48.51 5.93
CA THR A 68 -10.82 48.30 4.57
C THR A 68 -9.85 47.14 4.59
N PHE A 69 -10.02 46.18 3.67
CA PHE A 69 -9.15 45.04 3.54
C PHE A 69 -8.06 45.27 2.50
N HIS A 70 -6.85 44.81 2.77
CA HIS A 70 -5.68 44.95 1.89
C HIS A 70 -5.23 43.64 1.30
N VAL A 71 -5.55 42.50 1.96
CA VAL A 71 -5.15 41.16 1.55
C VAL A 71 -6.39 40.25 1.63
N SER A 72 -6.60 39.41 0.63
CA SER A 72 -7.66 38.43 0.69
C SER A 72 -7.32 37.29 1.69
N PRO A 73 -8.32 36.64 2.31
CA PRO A 73 -8.07 35.48 3.17
C PRO A 73 -7.33 34.36 2.43
N GLU A 74 -7.59 34.19 1.15
CA GLU A 74 -6.93 33.21 0.28
C GLU A 74 -5.44 33.52 0.12
N SER A 75 -5.10 34.75 -0.27
CA SER A 75 -3.68 35.17 -0.41
C SER A 75 -2.94 35.02 0.92
N LEU A 76 -3.60 35.37 2.04
CA LEU A 76 -3.03 35.25 3.36
C LEU A 76 -2.82 33.78 3.75
N ARG A 77 -3.79 32.91 3.47
CA ARG A 77 -3.67 31.46 3.69
C ARG A 77 -2.50 30.88 2.92
N ASN A 78 -2.39 31.20 1.62
CA ASN A 78 -1.32 30.70 0.76
C ASN A 78 0.06 31.17 1.27
N ALA A 79 0.19 32.43 1.65
CA ALA A 79 1.43 32.93 2.25
C ALA A 79 1.79 32.25 3.57
N MET A 80 0.80 32.00 4.43
CA MET A 80 1.00 31.26 5.69
C MET A 80 1.37 29.79 5.45
N MET A 81 0.77 29.15 4.44
CA MET A 81 1.12 27.78 4.05
C MET A 81 2.56 27.71 3.54
N GLU A 82 2.94 28.63 2.68
CA GLU A 82 4.30 28.71 2.14
C GLU A 82 5.34 28.91 3.25
N GLU A 83 5.07 29.81 4.18
CA GLU A 83 5.93 30.06 5.35
C GLU A 83 6.01 28.84 6.27
N ALA A 84 4.88 28.17 6.53
CA ALA A 84 4.83 26.94 7.32
C ALA A 84 5.66 25.82 6.67
N LEU A 85 5.57 25.67 5.34
CA LEU A 85 6.37 24.70 4.60
C LEU A 85 7.86 25.03 4.61
N LYS A 86 8.23 26.31 4.41
CA LYS A 86 9.62 26.77 4.49
C LYS A 86 10.24 26.55 5.87
N SER A 87 9.44 26.68 6.92
CA SER A 87 9.87 26.48 8.32
C SER A 87 9.78 25.01 8.78
N GLY A 88 9.39 24.07 7.92
CA GLY A 88 9.27 22.65 8.27
C GLY A 88 8.03 22.33 9.12
N GLN A 89 7.01 23.18 9.10
CA GLN A 89 5.76 23.00 9.85
C GLN A 89 4.64 22.45 8.95
N GLN A 90 4.85 21.25 8.40
CA GLN A 90 3.94 20.63 7.42
C GLN A 90 2.51 20.47 7.94
N HIS A 91 2.34 20.12 9.23
CA HIS A 91 1.02 20.03 9.87
C HIS A 91 0.24 21.34 9.79
N ASN A 92 0.91 22.45 10.12
CA ASN A 92 0.26 23.75 10.06
C ASN A 92 -0.17 24.11 8.63
N ALA A 93 0.63 23.71 7.63
CA ALA A 93 0.28 23.92 6.23
C ALA A 93 -0.95 23.09 5.81
N LEU A 94 -1.02 21.82 6.20
CA LEU A 94 -2.19 20.97 5.93
C LEU A 94 -3.45 21.43 6.66
N GLU A 95 -3.34 21.84 7.93
CA GLU A 95 -4.47 22.45 8.67
C GLU A 95 -5.00 23.72 7.97
N LEU A 96 -4.11 24.58 7.47
CA LEU A 96 -4.50 25.77 6.72
C LEU A 96 -5.18 25.44 5.39
N ALA A 97 -4.72 24.39 4.70
CA ALA A 97 -5.28 23.93 3.45
C ALA A 97 -6.72 23.39 3.63
N GLN A 98 -6.99 22.69 4.72
CA GLN A 98 -8.32 22.11 5.02
C GLN A 98 -9.42 23.17 5.24
N LEU A 99 -9.09 24.45 5.43
CA LEU A 99 -10.08 25.52 5.56
C LEU A 99 -10.86 25.82 4.27
N ALA A 100 -10.41 25.33 3.14
CA ALA A 100 -11.07 25.48 1.87
C ALA A 100 -11.11 24.15 1.11
N PRO A 101 -11.94 23.18 1.53
CA PRO A 101 -11.96 21.86 0.93
C PRO A 101 -12.34 21.88 -0.57
N GLU A 102 -13.13 22.85 -1.01
CA GLU A 102 -13.52 23.01 -2.41
C GLU A 102 -12.34 23.41 -3.31
N ASP A 103 -11.40 24.20 -2.75
CA ASP A 103 -10.20 24.69 -3.46
C ASP A 103 -8.94 23.88 -3.12
N LEU A 104 -9.08 22.82 -2.31
CA LEU A 104 -7.94 22.10 -1.74
C LEU A 104 -6.96 21.60 -2.81
N ARG A 105 -7.49 21.15 -3.95
CA ARG A 105 -6.68 20.68 -5.09
C ARG A 105 -5.80 21.80 -5.64
N VAL A 106 -6.41 22.94 -5.94
CA VAL A 106 -5.69 24.12 -6.48
C VAL A 106 -4.68 24.64 -5.47
N LEU A 107 -5.03 24.65 -4.18
CA LEU A 107 -4.16 25.11 -3.10
C LEU A 107 -2.94 24.23 -2.88
N LEU A 108 -3.09 22.91 -2.92
CA LEU A 108 -2.00 21.98 -2.66
C LEU A 108 -1.14 21.70 -3.90
N HIS A 109 -1.68 21.85 -5.11
CA HIS A 109 -0.99 21.54 -6.35
C HIS A 109 0.43 22.16 -6.45
N PRO A 110 0.66 23.45 -6.12
CA PRO A 110 2.00 24.05 -6.19
C PRO A 110 3.02 23.43 -5.21
N PHE A 111 2.56 22.71 -4.20
CA PHE A 111 3.39 22.16 -3.14
C PHE A 111 3.62 20.65 -3.27
N LEU A 112 2.89 19.98 -4.16
CA LEU A 112 2.98 18.53 -4.37
C LEU A 112 4.04 18.19 -5.41
N GLY A 113 4.51 16.93 -5.38
CA GLY A 113 5.58 16.45 -6.25
C GLY A 113 6.96 16.73 -5.68
N GLY A 114 7.94 16.87 -6.56
CA GLY A 114 9.34 17.07 -6.17
C GLY A 114 9.66 18.53 -5.91
N HIS A 115 10.18 18.83 -4.73
CA HIS A 115 10.55 20.18 -4.31
C HIS A 115 11.91 20.21 -3.59
N TRP A 116 12.65 21.29 -3.80
CA TRP A 116 13.80 21.62 -2.99
C TRP A 116 13.36 22.50 -1.82
N GLN A 117 13.49 21.99 -0.61
CA GLN A 117 13.18 22.71 0.63
C GLN A 117 14.46 22.90 1.43
N ASN A 118 14.94 24.14 1.56
CA ASN A 118 16.20 24.45 2.26
C ASN A 118 17.36 23.52 1.82
N ASP A 119 17.60 23.42 0.53
CA ASP A 119 18.57 22.53 -0.11
C ASP A 119 18.33 21.02 0.11
N THR A 120 17.13 20.67 0.57
CA THR A 120 16.73 19.29 0.81
C THR A 120 15.76 18.80 -0.27
N PRO A 121 16.15 17.84 -1.14
CA PRO A 121 15.25 17.29 -2.15
C PRO A 121 14.16 16.44 -1.46
N THR A 122 12.93 16.96 -1.53
CA THR A 122 11.76 16.37 -0.88
C THR A 122 10.70 16.00 -1.93
N LEU A 123 10.12 14.81 -1.82
CA LEU A 123 8.99 14.36 -2.63
C LEU A 123 7.73 14.38 -1.77
N ARG A 124 6.68 15.07 -2.22
CA ARG A 124 5.38 15.16 -1.54
C ARG A 124 4.32 14.44 -2.35
N ILE A 125 3.67 13.48 -1.71
CA ILE A 125 2.69 12.59 -2.31
C ILE A 125 1.37 12.77 -1.59
N PRO A 126 0.29 13.16 -2.28
CA PRO A 126 -1.04 13.13 -1.70
C PRO A 126 -1.49 11.67 -1.52
N TYR A 127 -2.17 11.39 -0.40
CA TYR A 127 -2.66 10.05 -0.15
C TYR A 127 -4.11 10.08 0.36
N TYR A 128 -4.89 9.08 -0.02
CA TYR A 128 -6.34 9.09 0.12
C TYR A 128 -6.87 8.65 1.50
N ARG A 129 -6.05 8.05 2.35
CA ARG A 129 -6.43 7.58 3.68
C ARG A 129 -5.26 7.63 4.66
N SER A 130 -5.57 7.67 5.94
CA SER A 130 -4.56 7.45 6.97
C SER A 130 -3.92 6.08 6.83
N LEU A 131 -2.65 5.99 7.20
CA LEU A 131 -1.87 4.76 7.18
C LEU A 131 -1.96 4.07 8.54
N ASP A 132 -2.03 2.74 8.50
CA ASP A 132 -2.00 1.93 9.71
C ASP A 132 -0.59 1.87 10.30
N PRO A 133 -0.44 1.70 11.62
CA PRO A 133 0.87 1.59 12.26
C PRO A 133 1.73 0.51 11.64
N LEU A 134 2.99 0.86 11.34
CA LEU A 134 3.95 -0.07 10.77
C LEU A 134 4.52 -0.99 11.86
N HIS A 135 4.61 -2.26 11.54
CA HIS A 135 5.23 -3.27 12.39
C HIS A 135 5.80 -4.41 11.55
N PRO A 136 6.79 -5.17 12.05
CA PRO A 136 7.18 -6.45 11.46
C PRO A 136 6.00 -7.44 11.42
N GLY A 137 5.96 -8.29 10.40
CA GLY A 137 4.90 -9.26 10.21
C GLY A 137 3.99 -8.93 9.03
N PHE A 138 2.87 -9.62 8.94
CA PHE A 138 1.91 -9.37 7.87
C PHE A 138 1.14 -8.07 8.08
N LEU A 139 1.15 -7.22 7.08
CA LEU A 139 0.40 -5.98 7.02
C LEU A 139 -0.67 -6.10 5.94
N PRO A 140 -1.92 -5.70 6.22
CA PRO A 140 -3.02 -5.86 5.26
C PRO A 140 -2.93 -4.89 4.08
N GLY A 141 -2.44 -3.67 4.31
CA GLY A 141 -2.39 -2.61 3.30
C GLY A 141 -1.12 -2.66 2.45
N ARG A 142 -1.24 -2.46 1.13
CA ARG A 142 -0.07 -2.39 0.23
C ARG A 142 0.85 -1.21 0.55
N ALA A 143 0.27 -0.06 0.94
CA ALA A 143 1.05 1.11 1.32
C ALA A 143 1.89 0.84 2.55
N GLU A 144 1.29 0.20 3.56
CA GLU A 144 1.98 -0.19 4.79
C GLU A 144 3.08 -1.22 4.51
N GLN A 145 2.82 -2.22 3.66
CA GLN A 145 3.84 -3.19 3.23
C GLN A 145 5.03 -2.49 2.54
N HIS A 146 4.73 -1.53 1.69
CA HIS A 146 5.73 -0.74 0.97
C HIS A 146 6.56 0.12 1.94
N LEU A 147 5.89 0.86 2.83
CA LEU A 147 6.56 1.67 3.84
C LEU A 147 7.40 0.82 4.79
N ALA A 148 6.89 -0.33 5.23
CA ALA A 148 7.66 -1.28 6.02
C ALA A 148 8.94 -1.73 5.30
N GLY A 149 8.87 -1.95 3.99
CA GLY A 149 10.03 -2.26 3.15
C GLY A 149 11.07 -1.14 3.07
N HIS A 150 10.67 0.12 3.27
CA HIS A 150 11.59 1.27 3.31
C HIS A 150 12.14 1.56 4.71
N VAL A 151 11.35 1.27 5.75
CA VAL A 151 11.73 1.56 7.15
C VAL A 151 12.53 0.41 7.77
N PHE A 152 12.17 -0.83 7.46
CA PHE A 152 12.80 -2.01 8.06
C PHE A 152 13.67 -2.76 7.05
N SER A 153 14.77 -3.33 7.50
CA SER A 153 15.61 -4.26 6.74
C SER A 153 15.39 -5.70 7.18
N GLY A 154 15.66 -6.65 6.29
CA GLY A 154 15.67 -8.08 6.58
C GLY A 154 17.08 -8.65 6.64
N LEU A 155 17.23 -9.93 6.94
CA LEU A 155 18.54 -10.57 6.75
C LEU A 155 18.91 -10.64 5.27
N THR A 156 17.93 -10.92 4.43
CA THR A 156 18.00 -10.97 2.97
C THR A 156 16.93 -10.06 2.38
N ARG A 157 17.01 -9.76 1.09
CA ARG A 157 16.03 -8.96 0.36
C ARG A 157 15.89 -9.43 -1.08
N PHE A 158 14.76 -9.16 -1.69
CA PHE A 158 14.65 -9.18 -3.15
C PHE A 158 15.14 -7.85 -3.71
N HIS A 159 15.81 -7.88 -4.85
CA HIS A 159 16.32 -6.69 -5.51
C HIS A 159 16.17 -6.80 -7.02
N GLY A 160 15.59 -5.77 -7.62
CA GLY A 160 15.30 -5.75 -9.05
C GLY A 160 14.21 -6.74 -9.44
N SER A 161 14.33 -7.34 -10.61
CA SER A 161 13.39 -8.34 -11.15
C SER A 161 13.79 -9.79 -10.85
N GLY A 162 14.82 -9.98 -10.02
CA GLY A 162 15.31 -11.32 -9.69
C GLY A 162 14.41 -12.07 -8.73
N SER A 163 14.22 -13.36 -8.95
CA SER A 163 13.46 -14.25 -8.06
C SER A 163 14.28 -14.73 -6.86
N GLU A 164 15.60 -14.67 -6.98
CA GLU A 164 16.52 -15.09 -5.93
C GLU A 164 16.82 -13.96 -4.93
N PRO A 165 16.82 -14.25 -3.64
CA PRO A 165 17.16 -13.26 -2.62
C PRO A 165 18.64 -12.87 -2.68
N THR A 166 18.91 -11.62 -2.32
CA THR A 166 20.26 -11.06 -2.17
C THR A 166 20.51 -10.64 -0.72
N GLY A 167 21.76 -10.34 -0.39
CA GLY A 167 22.11 -9.91 0.96
C GLY A 167 21.52 -8.54 1.31
N ASP A 168 21.04 -8.42 2.55
CA ASP A 168 20.61 -7.17 3.19
C ASP A 168 21.44 -6.95 4.47
N LEU A 169 20.92 -7.17 5.67
CA LEU A 169 21.71 -7.12 6.91
C LEU A 169 22.78 -8.21 6.94
N ALA A 170 22.49 -9.39 6.39
CA ALA A 170 23.51 -10.38 6.07
C ALA A 170 24.08 -10.11 4.66
N HIS A 171 25.40 -10.16 4.51
CA HIS A 171 26.02 -10.00 3.20
C HIS A 171 26.17 -11.32 2.44
N HIS A 172 26.11 -12.44 3.14
CA HIS A 172 26.29 -13.79 2.61
C HIS A 172 25.64 -14.82 3.53
N TRP A 173 25.35 -15.99 3.02
CA TRP A 173 24.92 -17.16 3.81
C TRP A 173 25.44 -18.46 3.20
N GLU A 174 25.58 -19.46 4.06
CA GLU A 174 25.96 -20.81 3.70
C GLU A 174 24.98 -21.82 4.29
N VAL A 175 24.78 -22.91 3.57
CA VAL A 175 23.89 -24.00 3.96
C VAL A 175 24.72 -25.26 4.13
N SER A 176 24.54 -25.98 5.24
CA SER A 176 25.19 -27.29 5.44
C SER A 176 24.71 -28.31 4.41
N ALA A 177 25.54 -29.34 4.18
CA ALA A 177 25.25 -30.36 3.17
C ALA A 177 23.94 -31.13 3.43
N ASP A 178 23.52 -31.23 4.68
CA ASP A 178 22.23 -31.83 5.07
C ASP A 178 21.04 -30.86 5.01
N GLY A 179 21.28 -29.59 4.65
CA GLY A 179 20.24 -28.54 4.57
C GLY A 179 19.69 -28.09 5.93
N LEU A 180 20.24 -28.55 7.06
CA LEU A 180 19.68 -28.31 8.38
C LEU A 180 20.29 -27.14 9.12
N ARG A 181 21.40 -26.59 8.64
CA ARG A 181 22.04 -25.41 9.23
C ARG A 181 22.28 -24.35 8.20
N TRP A 182 21.86 -23.13 8.53
CA TRP A 182 22.05 -21.95 7.72
C TRP A 182 22.84 -20.92 8.51
N HIS A 183 24.00 -20.50 8.00
CA HIS A 183 24.86 -19.50 8.60
C HIS A 183 24.73 -18.20 7.83
N PHE A 184 24.16 -17.17 8.47
CA PHE A 184 24.03 -15.83 7.88
C PHE A 184 25.13 -14.94 8.44
N TYR A 185 25.97 -14.41 7.57
CA TYR A 185 27.11 -13.55 7.92
C TYR A 185 26.69 -12.09 7.90
N ILE A 186 26.64 -11.49 9.09
CA ILE A 186 26.11 -10.14 9.34
C ILE A 186 27.17 -9.10 9.02
N ARG A 187 26.78 -8.00 8.37
CA ARG A 187 27.65 -6.85 8.11
C ARG A 187 28.14 -6.22 9.41
N SER A 188 29.36 -5.70 9.42
CA SER A 188 30.00 -5.17 10.63
C SER A 188 29.58 -3.74 11.00
N THR A 189 29.01 -2.97 10.06
CA THR A 189 28.75 -1.52 10.22
C THR A 189 27.28 -1.21 10.06
N LEU A 190 26.43 -1.89 10.83
CA LEU A 190 24.99 -1.70 10.80
C LEU A 190 24.54 -0.75 11.91
N HIS A 191 23.56 0.12 11.58
CA HIS A 191 22.97 1.05 12.53
C HIS A 191 21.44 1.03 12.44
N TRP A 192 20.81 1.15 13.60
CA TRP A 192 19.39 1.48 13.70
C TRP A 192 19.16 2.95 13.38
N HIS A 193 17.92 3.30 13.07
CA HIS A 193 17.53 4.70 12.76
C HIS A 193 17.78 5.69 13.91
N ASN A 194 17.86 5.20 15.15
CA ASN A 194 18.20 6.00 16.32
C ASN A 194 19.71 6.28 16.46
N GLY A 195 20.54 5.73 15.55
CA GLY A 195 21.99 5.87 15.53
C GLY A 195 22.75 4.79 16.31
N ASP A 196 22.06 3.94 17.05
CA ASP A 196 22.70 2.83 17.77
C ASP A 196 23.23 1.79 16.81
N LYS A 197 24.38 1.22 17.14
CA LYS A 197 24.97 0.11 16.39
C LYS A 197 24.10 -1.14 16.55
N ILE A 198 23.87 -1.85 15.45
CA ILE A 198 23.16 -3.13 15.48
C ILE A 198 24.09 -4.24 15.94
N GLU A 199 23.70 -4.92 17.00
CA GLU A 199 24.35 -6.13 17.47
C GLU A 199 23.59 -7.38 16.98
N THR A 200 24.33 -8.44 16.63
CA THR A 200 23.74 -9.71 16.17
C THR A 200 22.78 -10.32 17.21
N ALA A 201 23.03 -10.08 18.51
CA ALA A 201 22.12 -10.50 19.58
C ALA A 201 20.76 -9.77 19.52
N GLN A 202 20.73 -8.51 19.10
CA GLN A 202 19.48 -7.77 18.89
C GLN A 202 18.70 -8.35 17.70
N LEU A 203 19.38 -8.67 16.59
CA LEU A 203 18.75 -9.32 15.43
C LEU A 203 18.15 -10.68 15.83
N LYS A 204 18.85 -11.48 16.63
CA LYS A 204 18.31 -12.73 17.18
C LYS A 204 17.03 -12.48 17.99
N ARG A 205 17.01 -11.47 18.87
CA ARG A 205 15.83 -11.12 19.68
C ARG A 205 14.65 -10.74 18.79
N SER A 206 14.87 -9.87 17.81
CA SER A 206 13.83 -9.42 16.87
C SER A 206 13.29 -10.59 16.04
N LEU A 207 14.16 -11.45 15.51
CA LEU A 207 13.76 -12.66 14.78
C LEU A 207 12.97 -13.61 15.66
N THR A 208 13.42 -13.87 16.88
CA THR A 208 12.73 -14.78 17.80
C THR A 208 11.33 -14.27 18.12
N ALA A 209 11.19 -12.96 18.39
CA ALA A 209 9.88 -12.33 18.61
C ALA A 209 8.98 -12.43 17.38
N LEU A 210 9.53 -12.18 16.18
CA LEU A 210 8.81 -12.28 14.92
C LEU A 210 8.26 -13.70 14.68
N LEU A 211 9.06 -14.74 14.94
CA LEU A 211 8.67 -16.13 14.76
C LEU A 211 7.59 -16.60 15.77
N THR A 212 7.32 -15.84 16.83
CA THR A 212 6.21 -16.15 17.74
C THR A 212 4.85 -15.75 17.17
N LEU A 213 4.81 -14.85 16.17
CA LEU A 213 3.55 -14.44 15.55
C LEU A 213 2.88 -15.62 14.84
N PRO A 214 1.58 -15.89 15.08
CA PRO A 214 0.92 -17.11 14.59
C PRO A 214 1.05 -17.34 13.08
N ALA A 215 0.89 -16.29 12.27
CA ALA A 215 1.00 -16.38 10.81
C ALA A 215 2.43 -16.70 10.36
N LEU A 216 3.44 -16.09 10.97
CA LEU A 216 4.85 -16.34 10.65
C LEU A 216 5.34 -17.67 11.20
N ARG A 217 4.76 -18.16 12.28
CA ARG A 217 5.10 -19.52 12.81
C ARG A 217 4.85 -20.60 11.77
N LYS A 218 3.76 -20.52 10.99
CA LYS A 218 3.51 -21.45 9.87
C LYS A 218 4.59 -21.35 8.79
N LEU A 219 4.99 -20.14 8.46
CA LEU A 219 5.98 -19.87 7.42
C LEU A 219 7.38 -20.39 7.80
N PHE A 220 7.73 -20.28 9.06
CA PHE A 220 9.03 -20.68 9.60
C PHE A 220 8.95 -21.97 10.44
N GLN A 221 7.99 -22.83 10.18
CA GLN A 221 7.79 -24.08 10.95
C GLN A 221 9.00 -25.00 10.91
N SER A 222 9.85 -24.91 9.89
CA SER A 222 11.09 -25.69 9.78
C SER A 222 12.16 -25.26 10.80
N VAL A 223 12.09 -24.02 11.32
CA VAL A 223 13.10 -23.46 12.21
C VAL A 223 12.95 -24.02 13.62
N LEU A 224 13.98 -24.72 14.09
CA LEU A 224 14.06 -25.25 15.45
C LEU A 224 14.59 -24.18 16.43
N ARG A 225 15.67 -23.48 16.06
CA ARG A 225 16.31 -22.45 16.89
C ARG A 225 17.19 -21.52 16.07
N ILE A 226 17.46 -20.36 16.65
CA ILE A 226 18.37 -19.35 16.11
C ILE A 226 19.43 -19.07 17.17
N ASP A 227 20.70 -19.12 16.79
CA ASP A 227 21.82 -18.91 17.69
C ASP A 227 22.79 -17.85 17.14
N VAL A 228 23.37 -17.05 18.04
CA VAL A 228 24.53 -16.20 17.73
C VAL A 228 25.77 -17.06 17.92
N THR A 229 26.31 -17.59 16.84
CA THR A 229 27.51 -18.43 16.86
C THR A 229 28.80 -17.63 16.79
N HIS A 230 28.70 -16.40 16.32
CA HIS A 230 29.80 -15.43 16.28
C HIS A 230 29.19 -14.00 16.30
N PRO A 231 29.88 -12.96 16.78
CA PRO A 231 29.37 -11.58 16.73
C PRO A 231 28.88 -11.09 15.36
N GLN A 232 29.30 -11.75 14.29
CA GLN A 232 28.88 -11.47 12.91
C GLN A 232 28.23 -12.68 12.24
N CYS A 233 27.67 -13.64 13.01
CA CYS A 233 27.03 -14.81 12.43
C CYS A 233 25.79 -15.23 13.24
N LEU A 234 24.67 -15.28 12.54
CA LEU A 234 23.44 -15.94 12.99
C LEU A 234 23.33 -17.33 12.37
N THR A 235 23.11 -18.34 13.18
CA THR A 235 22.90 -19.70 12.72
C THR A 235 21.49 -20.15 12.99
N PHE A 236 20.77 -20.51 11.93
CA PHE A 236 19.47 -21.17 12.01
C PHE A 236 19.70 -22.69 12.01
N THR A 237 19.14 -23.37 12.98
CA THR A 237 19.07 -24.83 13.00
C THR A 237 17.64 -25.24 12.67
N LEU A 238 17.47 -26.11 11.69
CA LEU A 238 16.18 -26.57 11.20
C LEU A 238 15.96 -28.03 11.64
N HIS A 239 14.71 -28.44 11.81
CA HIS A 239 14.35 -29.84 12.05
C HIS A 239 14.11 -30.60 10.73
N GLN A 240 13.90 -29.87 9.61
CA GLN A 240 13.85 -30.40 8.25
C GLN A 240 14.42 -29.36 7.28
N PRO A 241 15.02 -29.76 6.15
CA PRO A 241 15.54 -28.81 5.18
C PRO A 241 14.47 -27.86 4.68
N ASP A 242 14.82 -26.59 4.53
CA ASP A 242 13.95 -25.56 3.97
C ASP A 242 14.76 -24.66 3.04
N HIS A 243 14.76 -24.98 1.76
CA HIS A 243 15.50 -24.23 0.74
C HIS A 243 14.80 -22.94 0.30
N TRP A 244 13.64 -22.61 0.88
CA TRP A 244 13.01 -21.30 0.80
C TRP A 244 13.40 -20.37 1.94
N LEU A 245 14.27 -20.77 2.90
CA LEU A 245 14.55 -19.96 4.09
C LEU A 245 15.05 -18.56 3.75
N ALA A 246 15.98 -18.41 2.81
CA ALA A 246 16.46 -17.10 2.39
C ALA A 246 15.36 -16.26 1.72
N HIS A 247 14.43 -16.87 0.98
CA HIS A 247 13.25 -16.21 0.41
C HIS A 247 12.29 -15.76 1.51
N ARG A 248 12.03 -16.62 2.51
CA ARG A 248 11.18 -16.28 3.67
C ARG A 248 11.70 -15.06 4.40
N LEU A 249 13.01 -14.97 4.58
CA LEU A 249 13.68 -13.85 5.24
C LEU A 249 13.78 -12.58 4.38
N ALA A 250 13.55 -12.68 3.07
CA ALA A 250 13.58 -11.54 2.13
C ALA A 250 12.22 -10.82 2.03
N THR A 251 11.13 -11.44 2.45
CA THR A 251 9.79 -10.85 2.34
C THR A 251 9.59 -9.69 3.32
N TYR A 252 8.64 -8.80 2.99
CA TYR A 252 8.34 -7.65 3.84
C TYR A 252 7.90 -8.05 5.26
N CYS A 253 7.19 -9.19 5.39
CA CYS A 253 6.70 -9.68 6.69
C CYS A 253 7.82 -10.19 7.61
N SER A 254 9.02 -10.41 7.08
CA SER A 254 10.21 -10.88 7.81
C SER A 254 11.22 -9.76 8.07
N ARG A 255 10.85 -8.51 7.83
CA ARG A 255 11.66 -7.35 8.15
C ARG A 255 11.79 -7.19 9.67
N LEU A 256 12.87 -6.55 10.12
CA LEU A 256 13.24 -6.48 11.52
C LEU A 256 13.17 -5.04 12.04
N ALA A 257 12.50 -4.89 13.17
CA ALA A 257 12.54 -3.68 13.98
C ALA A 257 13.51 -3.84 15.14
N HIS A 258 13.93 -2.73 15.72
CA HIS A 258 14.67 -2.72 16.99
C HIS A 258 13.87 -3.46 18.07
N PRO A 259 14.48 -4.40 18.83
CA PRO A 259 13.74 -5.26 19.75
C PRO A 259 13.00 -4.52 20.87
N ASP A 260 13.46 -3.31 21.23
CA ASP A 260 12.87 -2.50 22.30
C ASP A 260 12.17 -1.22 21.78
N GLN A 261 12.20 -0.97 20.45
CA GLN A 261 11.62 0.20 19.78
C GLN A 261 10.93 -0.20 18.48
N PRO A 262 9.66 -0.63 18.49
CA PRO A 262 9.00 -1.28 17.35
C PRO A 262 8.91 -0.46 16.07
N MET A 263 8.96 0.88 16.17
CA MET A 263 8.93 1.79 15.01
C MET A 263 10.34 2.15 14.49
N THR A 264 11.39 1.66 15.14
CA THR A 264 12.77 1.91 14.76
C THR A 264 13.28 0.77 13.89
N GLY A 265 13.59 1.06 12.64
CA GLY A 265 14.16 0.13 11.68
C GLY A 265 15.62 0.42 11.39
N SER A 266 16.10 -0.18 10.30
CA SER A 266 17.45 0.02 9.74
C SER A 266 17.43 0.15 8.22
N GLY A 267 16.26 0.37 7.64
CA GLY A 267 16.07 0.52 6.20
C GLY A 267 16.61 1.85 5.64
N PRO A 268 16.47 2.08 4.33
CA PRO A 268 17.00 3.27 3.65
C PRO A 268 16.35 4.59 4.13
N PHE A 269 15.15 4.53 4.68
CA PHE A 269 14.45 5.68 5.22
C PHE A 269 14.03 5.46 6.67
N LYS A 270 14.20 6.47 7.50
CA LYS A 270 13.70 6.51 8.87
C LYS A 270 12.37 7.25 8.93
N LEU A 271 11.48 6.80 9.79
CA LEU A 271 10.21 7.42 10.04
C LEU A 271 10.40 8.60 11.01
N SER A 272 10.19 9.83 10.53
CA SER A 272 10.35 11.04 11.34
C SER A 272 9.02 11.60 11.84
N VAL A 273 7.93 11.42 11.07
CA VAL A 273 6.56 11.76 11.47
C VAL A 273 5.65 10.62 11.06
N PHE A 274 4.76 10.21 11.95
CA PHE A 274 3.73 9.24 11.67
C PHE A 274 2.45 9.60 12.42
N ASP A 275 1.54 10.25 11.75
CA ASP A 275 0.24 10.62 12.30
C ASP A 275 -0.87 10.53 11.23
N PRO A 276 -2.14 10.72 11.59
CA PRO A 276 -3.26 10.56 10.67
C PRO A 276 -3.26 11.50 9.45
N GLU A 277 -2.54 12.61 9.51
CA GLU A 277 -2.55 13.66 8.50
C GLU A 277 -1.27 13.69 7.66
N LEU A 278 -0.15 13.25 8.26
CA LEU A 278 1.16 13.31 7.65
C LEU A 278 2.02 12.10 8.02
N VAL A 279 2.59 11.46 7.02
CA VAL A 279 3.67 10.50 7.22
C VAL A 279 4.92 11.03 6.50
N ARG A 280 6.01 11.22 7.26
CA ARG A 280 7.28 11.72 6.74
C ARG A 280 8.40 10.71 6.97
N LEU A 281 9.06 10.37 5.88
CA LEU A 281 10.26 9.55 5.84
C LEU A 281 11.47 10.46 5.57
N GLU A 282 12.58 10.22 6.23
CA GLU A 282 13.86 10.88 5.98
C GLU A 282 14.93 9.86 5.65
N SER A 283 15.87 10.21 4.75
CA SER A 283 16.94 9.30 4.38
C SER A 283 17.78 8.90 5.59
N HIS A 284 18.13 7.62 5.68
CA HIS A 284 18.99 7.08 6.72
C HIS A 284 20.45 7.22 6.28
N GLU A 285 21.18 8.16 6.87
CA GLU A 285 22.56 8.47 6.47
C GLU A 285 23.56 7.34 6.73
N GLN A 286 23.25 6.46 7.68
CA GLN A 286 24.07 5.30 8.02
C GLN A 286 23.53 4.00 7.39
N TYR A 287 22.72 4.11 6.34
CA TYR A 287 22.20 2.93 5.66
C TYR A 287 23.35 2.13 5.05
N HIS A 288 23.30 0.83 5.22
CA HIS A 288 24.39 -0.10 4.88
C HIS A 288 24.47 -0.48 3.39
N LEU A 289 23.54 -0.03 2.56
CA LEU A 289 23.53 -0.23 1.12
C LEU A 289 23.50 1.14 0.41
N SER A 290 23.00 1.21 -0.82
CA SER A 290 22.95 2.45 -1.58
C SER A 290 22.05 3.48 -0.89
N HIS A 291 22.59 4.65 -0.60
CA HIS A 291 21.86 5.72 0.06
C HIS A 291 20.79 6.30 -0.86
N PRO A 292 19.58 6.60 -0.34
CA PRO A 292 18.57 7.32 -1.09
C PRO A 292 19.07 8.69 -1.55
N LEU A 293 18.70 9.07 -2.76
CA LEU A 293 19.04 10.38 -3.32
C LEU A 293 18.06 11.47 -2.87
N LEU A 294 16.81 11.11 -2.61
CA LEU A 294 15.86 11.96 -1.90
C LEU A 294 16.20 12.02 -0.41
N LYS A 295 16.12 13.22 0.16
CA LYS A 295 16.33 13.40 1.61
C LYS A 295 15.07 13.24 2.42
N ALA A 296 13.89 13.51 1.83
CA ALA A 296 12.61 13.30 2.50
C ALA A 296 11.52 12.88 1.50
N ILE A 297 10.58 12.10 2.01
CA ILE A 297 9.32 11.73 1.34
C ILE A 297 8.20 12.02 2.32
N GLU A 298 7.20 12.76 1.87
CA GLU A 298 6.03 13.12 2.67
C GLU A 298 4.76 12.57 2.02
N TYR A 299 3.99 11.80 2.78
CA TYR A 299 2.62 11.43 2.41
C TYR A 299 1.68 12.40 3.10
N TRP A 300 1.03 13.22 2.31
CA TRP A 300 0.01 14.16 2.77
C TRP A 300 -1.35 13.50 2.69
N ILE A 301 -1.94 13.21 3.86
CA ILE A 301 -3.22 12.52 3.94
C ILE A 301 -4.34 13.51 3.65
N THR A 302 -4.86 13.43 2.44
CA THR A 302 -5.85 14.39 1.90
C THR A 302 -7.01 13.64 1.24
N PRO A 303 -7.85 12.93 2.01
CA PRO A 303 -8.93 12.08 1.45
C PRO A 303 -9.87 12.84 0.51
N THR A 304 -10.12 14.11 0.78
CA THR A 304 -11.02 14.97 0.00
C THR A 304 -10.55 15.28 -1.42
N LEU A 305 -9.26 15.01 -1.72
CA LEU A 305 -8.73 15.15 -3.08
C LEU A 305 -9.05 13.96 -3.98
N PHE A 306 -9.49 12.88 -3.40
CA PHE A 306 -9.75 11.63 -4.10
C PHE A 306 -11.23 11.33 -4.15
N ASP A 307 -11.70 10.89 -5.30
CA ASP A 307 -13.02 10.28 -5.40
C ASP A 307 -12.92 8.89 -4.74
N TYR A 308 -13.84 8.59 -3.80
CA TYR A 308 -13.85 7.34 -3.03
C TYR A 308 -13.87 6.07 -3.87
N GLY A 309 -14.26 6.16 -5.15
CA GLY A 309 -14.22 5.06 -6.10
C GLY A 309 -12.84 4.77 -6.71
N LEU A 310 -11.90 5.70 -6.63
CA LEU A 310 -10.64 5.66 -7.38
C LEU A 310 -9.50 4.91 -6.66
N GLY A 311 -9.45 4.96 -5.33
CA GLY A 311 -8.28 4.51 -4.55
C GLY A 311 -8.08 3.00 -4.47
N THR A 312 -9.00 2.18 -4.98
CA THR A 312 -9.01 0.73 -4.81
C THR A 312 -9.07 -0.04 -6.13
N SER A 313 -9.07 0.66 -7.26
CA SER A 313 -9.15 0.08 -8.60
C SER A 313 -7.75 -0.22 -9.16
N CYS A 314 -7.59 -1.35 -9.82
CA CYS A 314 -6.42 -1.63 -10.66
C CYS A 314 -6.32 -0.67 -11.87
N ARG A 315 -7.40 0.04 -12.20
CA ARG A 315 -7.46 1.00 -13.32
C ARG A 315 -6.73 2.30 -13.06
N HIS A 316 -6.55 2.64 -11.78
CA HIS A 316 -5.92 3.89 -11.43
C HIS A 316 -4.51 3.58 -10.94
N PRO A 317 -3.49 3.85 -11.76
CA PRO A 317 -2.12 3.83 -11.31
C PRO A 317 -2.02 4.72 -10.08
N VAL A 318 -1.24 4.33 -9.10
CA VAL A 318 -0.98 5.17 -7.93
C VAL A 318 -0.36 6.46 -8.46
N GLN A 319 -1.11 7.55 -8.33
CA GLN A 319 -0.69 8.85 -8.87
C GLN A 319 0.19 9.55 -7.85
N ILE A 320 1.36 9.97 -8.28
CA ILE A 320 2.24 10.84 -7.48
C ILE A 320 1.83 12.31 -7.67
N ALA A 321 1.02 12.61 -8.67
CA ALA A 321 0.52 13.95 -8.93
C ALA A 321 -1.00 13.98 -8.81
N ILE A 322 -1.51 15.07 -8.25
CA ILE A 322 -2.91 15.45 -8.40
C ILE A 322 -2.97 16.35 -9.63
N GLY A 323 -3.70 15.91 -10.62
CA GLY A 323 -3.99 16.70 -11.78
C GLY A 323 -5.45 16.50 -12.19
N GLU A 324 -6.00 17.41 -12.94
CA GLU A 324 -7.19 17.11 -13.73
C GLU A 324 -6.84 16.06 -14.79
N LEU A 325 -7.84 15.40 -15.39
CA LEU A 325 -7.62 14.37 -16.40
C LEU A 325 -6.68 14.85 -17.51
N ASP A 326 -6.79 16.13 -17.90
CA ASP A 326 -5.93 16.78 -18.92
C ASP A 326 -4.48 16.95 -18.47
N GLU A 327 -4.23 17.08 -17.17
CA GLU A 327 -2.87 17.14 -16.61
C GLU A 327 -2.24 15.75 -16.48
N LEU A 328 -3.06 14.70 -16.32
CA LEU A 328 -2.60 13.32 -16.31
C LEU A 328 -2.00 12.89 -17.66
N GLU A 329 -2.46 13.47 -18.77
CA GLU A 329 -1.89 13.25 -20.10
C GLU A 329 -0.46 13.78 -20.22
N ASN A 330 -0.11 14.80 -19.42
CA ASN A 330 1.23 15.40 -19.38
C ASN A 330 2.18 14.69 -18.40
N LEU A 331 1.71 13.71 -17.64
CA LEU A 331 2.57 12.94 -16.74
C LEU A 331 3.46 11.99 -17.54
N ARG A 332 4.74 12.00 -17.22
CA ARG A 332 5.68 11.07 -17.86
C ARG A 332 5.43 9.64 -17.37
N LEU A 333 5.11 8.73 -18.28
CA LEU A 333 5.07 7.31 -17.98
C LEU A 333 6.47 6.83 -17.58
N VAL A 334 6.61 6.28 -16.38
CA VAL A 334 7.90 5.88 -15.82
C VAL A 334 8.18 4.42 -16.04
N SER A 335 7.16 3.58 -16.10
CA SER A 335 7.31 2.14 -16.31
C SER A 335 6.16 1.58 -17.11
N SER A 336 6.46 0.67 -18.03
CA SER A 336 5.48 -0.11 -18.76
C SER A 336 5.54 -1.58 -18.33
N SER A 337 4.37 -2.18 -18.17
CA SER A 337 4.06 -3.61 -18.27
C SER A 337 5.00 -4.60 -17.56
N THR A 338 4.92 -4.66 -16.24
CA THR A 338 5.26 -5.90 -15.56
C THR A 338 3.96 -6.54 -15.08
N SER A 339 3.71 -7.80 -15.39
CA SER A 339 2.60 -8.54 -14.78
C SER A 339 2.91 -8.64 -13.28
N LEU A 340 2.07 -7.99 -12.46
CA LEU A 340 2.30 -7.92 -11.02
C LEU A 340 1.52 -8.97 -10.27
N GLY A 341 0.55 -9.58 -10.93
CA GLY A 341 -0.32 -10.56 -10.32
C GLY A 341 -1.51 -10.92 -11.19
N PHE A 342 -2.42 -11.63 -10.57
CA PHE A 342 -3.64 -12.08 -11.23
C PHE A 342 -4.83 -11.98 -10.27
N CYS A 343 -6.01 -11.81 -10.84
CA CYS A 343 -7.26 -12.08 -10.16
C CYS A 343 -7.62 -13.54 -10.34
N TYR A 344 -8.14 -14.15 -9.30
CA TYR A 344 -8.49 -15.57 -9.29
C TYR A 344 -9.93 -15.81 -8.86
N LEU A 345 -10.44 -16.96 -9.25
CA LEU A 345 -11.65 -17.54 -8.74
C LEU A 345 -11.34 -18.92 -8.15
N THR A 346 -11.86 -19.19 -6.97
CA THR A 346 -11.75 -20.51 -6.32
C THR A 346 -13.13 -21.08 -6.04
N LEU A 347 -13.22 -22.39 -6.05
CA LEU A 347 -14.46 -23.15 -5.89
C LEU A 347 -14.33 -24.15 -4.74
N LYS A 348 -15.24 -24.08 -3.79
CA LYS A 348 -15.32 -25.03 -2.68
C LYS A 348 -16.16 -26.23 -3.09
N HIS A 349 -15.53 -27.36 -3.22
CA HIS A 349 -16.25 -28.59 -3.51
C HIS A 349 -17.08 -29.04 -2.30
N SER A 350 -18.31 -29.38 -2.57
CA SER A 350 -19.29 -29.80 -1.57
C SER A 350 -20.36 -30.67 -2.24
N PRO A 351 -21.30 -31.28 -1.50
CA PRO A 351 -22.46 -31.91 -2.11
C PRO A 351 -23.30 -30.98 -2.99
N ARG A 352 -23.21 -29.66 -2.77
CA ARG A 352 -23.89 -28.63 -3.60
C ARG A 352 -23.15 -28.32 -4.88
N LEU A 353 -21.81 -28.41 -4.87
CA LEU A 353 -20.95 -28.07 -6.01
C LEU A 353 -19.90 -29.16 -6.19
N ASN A 354 -20.19 -30.15 -7.00
CA ASN A 354 -19.24 -31.21 -7.32
C ASN A 354 -18.21 -30.80 -8.38
N THR A 355 -17.19 -31.62 -8.57
CA THR A 355 -16.07 -31.34 -9.51
C THR A 355 -16.54 -31.08 -10.94
N MET A 356 -17.54 -31.81 -11.44
CA MET A 356 -18.03 -31.62 -12.81
C MET A 356 -18.78 -30.29 -12.96
N GLN A 357 -19.55 -29.91 -11.95
CA GLN A 357 -20.22 -28.61 -11.92
C GLN A 357 -19.20 -27.46 -11.78
N ALA A 358 -18.15 -27.64 -10.98
CA ALA A 358 -17.04 -26.70 -10.85
C ALA A 358 -16.31 -26.51 -12.19
N ARG A 359 -16.00 -27.59 -12.90
CA ARG A 359 -15.41 -27.55 -14.25
C ARG A 359 -16.33 -26.83 -15.26
N ARG A 360 -17.64 -27.07 -15.19
CA ARG A 360 -18.60 -26.34 -16.01
C ARG A 360 -18.58 -24.84 -15.75
N LEU A 361 -18.54 -24.43 -14.48
CA LEU A 361 -18.44 -23.01 -14.12
C LEU A 361 -17.17 -22.38 -14.69
N ILE A 362 -16.03 -23.04 -14.59
CA ILE A 362 -14.76 -22.53 -15.15
C ILE A 362 -14.85 -22.45 -16.70
N ASN A 363 -15.42 -23.47 -17.37
CA ASN A 363 -15.65 -23.41 -18.81
C ASN A 363 -16.54 -22.23 -19.20
N ILE A 364 -17.62 -21.97 -18.44
CA ILE A 364 -18.48 -20.80 -18.68
C ILE A 364 -17.67 -19.52 -18.63
N ILE A 365 -16.79 -19.37 -17.66
CA ILE A 365 -15.99 -18.15 -17.47
C ILE A 365 -14.99 -17.96 -18.62
N HIS A 366 -14.24 -19.00 -18.99
CA HIS A 366 -13.17 -18.90 -19.98
C HIS A 366 -13.66 -19.03 -21.44
N LEU A 367 -14.65 -19.87 -21.71
CA LEU A 367 -15.16 -20.08 -23.07
C LEU A 367 -16.23 -19.08 -23.49
N SER A 368 -16.87 -18.41 -22.52
CA SER A 368 -17.79 -17.32 -22.81
C SER A 368 -17.03 -16.02 -23.11
N THR A 369 -17.72 -15.07 -23.72
CA THR A 369 -17.17 -13.71 -23.89
C THR A 369 -17.10 -12.91 -22.59
N LEU A 370 -17.42 -13.52 -21.44
CA LEU A 370 -17.60 -12.85 -20.15
C LEU A 370 -16.35 -12.03 -19.74
N LEU A 371 -15.16 -12.63 -19.80
CA LEU A 371 -13.91 -11.95 -19.47
C LEU A 371 -13.56 -10.84 -20.47
N HIS A 372 -13.91 -11.01 -21.74
CA HIS A 372 -13.61 -10.04 -22.80
C HIS A 372 -14.60 -8.88 -22.87
N THR A 373 -15.80 -9.04 -22.29
CA THR A 373 -16.82 -7.98 -22.26
C THR A 373 -16.74 -7.09 -21.03
N LEU A 374 -15.84 -7.40 -20.07
CA LEU A 374 -15.57 -6.52 -18.95
C LEU A 374 -15.05 -5.17 -19.47
N PRO A 375 -15.54 -4.04 -18.96
CA PRO A 375 -15.03 -2.72 -19.29
C PRO A 375 -13.66 -2.52 -18.62
N LEU A 376 -12.67 -3.27 -19.10
CA LEU A 376 -11.31 -3.24 -18.62
C LEU A 376 -10.53 -2.18 -19.40
N ASN A 377 -9.64 -1.45 -18.73
CA ASN A 377 -8.75 -0.52 -19.43
C ASN A 377 -7.79 -1.30 -20.32
N GLU A 378 -7.82 -0.99 -21.61
CA GLU A 378 -6.94 -1.61 -22.60
C GLU A 378 -5.47 -1.50 -22.14
N GLY A 379 -4.78 -2.65 -22.12
CA GLY A 379 -3.36 -2.74 -21.78
C GLY A 379 -3.03 -2.83 -20.28
N LEU A 380 -3.99 -2.66 -19.37
CA LEU A 380 -3.76 -2.82 -17.92
C LEU A 380 -4.27 -4.16 -17.39
N ILE A 381 -5.34 -4.66 -17.95
CA ILE A 381 -5.96 -5.91 -17.52
C ILE A 381 -6.21 -6.76 -18.76
N THR A 382 -5.73 -8.00 -18.73
CA THR A 382 -5.88 -8.96 -19.82
C THR A 382 -6.38 -10.28 -19.28
N PRO A 383 -7.42 -10.88 -19.90
CA PRO A 383 -7.79 -12.27 -19.60
C PRO A 383 -6.57 -13.18 -19.74
N THR A 384 -6.46 -14.18 -18.89
CA THR A 384 -5.34 -15.12 -18.93
C THR A 384 -5.80 -16.56 -19.00
N GLU A 385 -5.01 -17.36 -19.73
CA GLU A 385 -5.16 -18.80 -19.84
C GLU A 385 -4.08 -19.57 -19.06
N GLU A 386 -3.23 -18.86 -18.33
CA GLU A 386 -2.16 -19.42 -17.50
C GLU A 386 -2.06 -18.73 -16.15
N LEU A 387 -1.67 -19.46 -15.11
CA LEU A 387 -1.45 -18.93 -13.75
C LEU A 387 -0.12 -18.18 -13.65
N LEU A 388 0.93 -18.81 -14.12
CA LEU A 388 2.26 -18.26 -14.39
C LEU A 388 2.67 -18.67 -15.80
N PRO A 389 3.69 -18.04 -16.39
CA PRO A 389 4.17 -18.44 -17.72
C PRO A 389 4.43 -19.95 -17.80
N GLY A 390 3.72 -20.62 -18.70
CA GLY A 390 3.77 -22.07 -18.89
C GLY A 390 3.02 -22.90 -17.83
N TRP A 391 2.18 -22.30 -16.99
CA TRP A 391 1.28 -23.00 -16.07
C TRP A 391 -0.15 -22.90 -16.57
N ASP A 392 -0.43 -23.61 -17.64
CA ASP A 392 -1.67 -23.49 -18.41
C ASP A 392 -2.89 -23.95 -17.63
N ILE A 393 -4.04 -23.31 -17.89
CA ILE A 393 -5.34 -23.72 -17.38
C ILE A 393 -5.76 -24.99 -18.11
N PRO A 394 -6.22 -26.04 -17.40
CA PRO A 394 -6.76 -27.23 -18.01
C PRO A 394 -7.98 -26.90 -18.87
N GLN A 395 -8.05 -27.51 -20.03
CA GLN A 395 -9.22 -27.47 -20.90
C GLN A 395 -10.02 -28.77 -20.74
N TRP A 396 -11.32 -28.63 -20.56
CA TRP A 396 -12.23 -29.76 -20.49
C TRP A 396 -13.15 -29.77 -21.71
N PRO A 397 -13.66 -30.95 -22.13
CA PRO A 397 -14.66 -31.03 -23.18
C PRO A 397 -15.91 -30.21 -22.81
N ASP A 398 -16.81 -30.07 -23.80
CA ASP A 398 -18.08 -29.39 -23.57
C ASP A 398 -18.85 -30.08 -22.41
N LEU A 399 -19.23 -29.27 -21.41
CA LEU A 399 -19.92 -29.67 -20.19
C LEU A 399 -21.32 -29.04 -20.10
N THR A 400 -21.92 -28.64 -21.22
CA THR A 400 -23.26 -28.02 -21.27
C THR A 400 -24.36 -28.91 -20.70
N ASP A 401 -24.20 -30.22 -20.77
CA ASP A 401 -25.14 -31.20 -20.20
C ASP A 401 -25.06 -31.32 -18.67
N VAL A 402 -24.00 -30.81 -18.03
CA VAL A 402 -23.81 -30.85 -16.61
C VAL A 402 -24.69 -29.78 -15.95
N ARG A 403 -25.74 -30.16 -15.26
CA ARG A 403 -26.66 -29.21 -14.61
C ARG A 403 -25.95 -28.48 -13.45
N LEU A 404 -26.03 -27.16 -13.46
CA LEU A 404 -25.54 -26.31 -12.35
C LEU A 404 -26.47 -26.42 -11.13
N PRO A 405 -25.97 -26.11 -9.92
CA PRO A 405 -26.81 -25.92 -8.74
C PRO A 405 -27.84 -24.83 -8.95
N GLU A 406 -29.01 -24.94 -8.30
CA GLU A 406 -30.05 -23.89 -8.36
C GLU A 406 -29.59 -22.58 -7.73
N THR A 407 -28.78 -22.67 -6.67
CA THR A 407 -28.28 -21.50 -5.95
C THR A 407 -26.81 -21.68 -5.57
N LEU A 408 -26.01 -20.62 -5.72
CA LEU A 408 -24.62 -20.55 -5.29
C LEU A 408 -24.37 -19.21 -4.56
N THR A 409 -23.40 -19.21 -3.65
CA THR A 409 -22.95 -18.00 -2.96
C THR A 409 -21.53 -17.66 -3.38
N LEU A 410 -21.35 -16.45 -3.90
CA LEU A 410 -20.06 -15.88 -4.27
C LEU A 410 -19.69 -14.78 -3.29
N ILE A 411 -18.49 -14.86 -2.74
CA ILE A 411 -17.88 -13.77 -1.98
C ILE A 411 -16.64 -13.26 -2.72
N TYR A 412 -16.44 -11.96 -2.73
CA TYR A 412 -15.27 -11.35 -3.34
C TYR A 412 -14.79 -10.15 -2.54
N HIS A 413 -13.51 -9.84 -2.66
CA HIS A 413 -12.91 -8.62 -2.15
C HIS A 413 -12.38 -7.75 -3.30
N LEU A 414 -11.82 -6.58 -3.00
CA LEU A 414 -11.21 -5.71 -4.00
C LEU A 414 -10.11 -6.45 -4.79
N PRO A 415 -9.85 -6.13 -6.06
CA PRO A 415 -10.12 -4.85 -6.73
C PRO A 415 -11.51 -4.71 -7.36
N VAL A 416 -11.82 -3.49 -7.80
CA VAL A 416 -13.16 -3.11 -8.32
C VAL A 416 -13.57 -3.90 -9.57
N GLU A 417 -12.62 -4.39 -10.35
CA GLU A 417 -12.85 -5.25 -11.50
C GLU A 417 -13.58 -6.54 -11.10
N LEU A 418 -13.32 -7.05 -9.90
CA LEU A 418 -14.04 -8.21 -9.36
C LEU A 418 -15.50 -7.89 -9.07
N HIS A 419 -15.85 -6.64 -8.73
CA HIS A 419 -17.25 -6.22 -8.61
C HIS A 419 -17.99 -6.35 -9.95
N THR A 420 -17.38 -5.84 -11.02
CA THR A 420 -17.95 -5.94 -12.37
C THR A 420 -18.07 -7.41 -12.79
N MET A 421 -17.02 -8.21 -12.55
CA MET A 421 -17.00 -9.64 -12.84
C MET A 421 -18.09 -10.39 -12.09
N ALA A 422 -18.26 -10.15 -10.79
CA ALA A 422 -19.29 -10.78 -9.96
C ALA A 422 -20.70 -10.49 -10.48
N ASN A 423 -20.97 -9.24 -10.84
CA ASN A 423 -22.28 -8.85 -11.38
C ASN A 423 -22.58 -9.46 -12.75
N GLN A 424 -21.59 -9.51 -13.66
CA GLN A 424 -21.77 -10.15 -14.95
C GLN A 424 -21.94 -11.66 -14.81
N LEU A 425 -21.16 -12.31 -13.96
CA LEU A 425 -21.30 -13.73 -13.65
C LEU A 425 -22.69 -14.03 -13.09
N LYS A 426 -23.21 -13.20 -12.19
CA LYS A 426 -24.56 -13.32 -11.65
C LYS A 426 -25.63 -13.29 -12.76
N GLN A 427 -25.53 -12.32 -13.68
CA GLN A 427 -26.47 -12.20 -14.79
C GLN A 427 -26.39 -13.41 -15.74
N TYR A 428 -25.20 -13.86 -16.05
CA TYR A 428 -24.98 -15.00 -16.94
C TYR A 428 -25.51 -16.30 -16.32
N LEU A 429 -25.20 -16.56 -15.04
CA LEU A 429 -25.66 -17.78 -14.35
C LEU A 429 -27.17 -17.83 -14.17
N ALA A 430 -27.83 -16.68 -13.97
CA ALA A 430 -29.27 -16.60 -13.92
C ALA A 430 -29.91 -17.11 -15.23
N GLN A 431 -29.32 -16.83 -16.40
CA GLN A 431 -29.78 -17.34 -17.69
C GLN A 431 -29.58 -18.87 -17.82
N GLN A 432 -28.66 -19.44 -17.04
CA GLN A 432 -28.41 -20.88 -16.96
C GLN A 432 -29.22 -21.59 -15.85
N GLY A 433 -30.17 -20.88 -15.22
CA GLY A 433 -31.00 -21.42 -14.16
C GLY A 433 -30.28 -21.55 -12.81
N CYS A 434 -29.21 -20.82 -12.58
CA CYS A 434 -28.47 -20.79 -11.33
C CYS A 434 -28.52 -19.37 -10.73
N GLU A 435 -29.13 -19.24 -9.56
CA GLU A 435 -29.16 -17.97 -8.83
C GLU A 435 -27.86 -17.77 -8.07
N LEU A 436 -27.15 -16.68 -8.32
CA LEU A 436 -25.91 -16.32 -7.64
C LEU A 436 -26.15 -15.23 -6.60
N ARG A 437 -26.03 -15.57 -5.31
CA ARG A 437 -25.95 -14.60 -4.22
C ARG A 437 -24.54 -14.02 -4.16
N VAL A 438 -24.40 -12.72 -4.30
CA VAL A 438 -23.09 -12.02 -4.32
C VAL A 438 -22.89 -11.24 -3.04
N ILE A 439 -21.76 -11.43 -2.38
CA ILE A 439 -21.36 -10.78 -1.13
C ILE A 439 -20.02 -10.07 -1.36
N PHE A 440 -19.97 -8.77 -1.05
CA PHE A 440 -18.72 -8.00 -1.01
C PHE A 440 -18.10 -8.07 0.38
N HIS A 441 -16.83 -8.41 0.45
CA HIS A 441 -16.01 -8.39 1.66
C HIS A 441 -15.08 -7.17 1.62
N ASP A 442 -15.31 -6.22 2.53
CA ASP A 442 -14.56 -4.95 2.58
C ASP A 442 -13.20 -5.11 3.28
N ALA A 443 -12.45 -6.13 2.91
CA ALA A 443 -11.06 -6.32 3.32
C ALA A 443 -10.31 -7.04 2.20
N LYS A 444 -8.99 -6.88 2.17
CA LYS A 444 -8.13 -7.53 1.16
C LYS A 444 -7.57 -8.88 1.59
N THR A 445 -8.00 -9.38 2.70
CA THR A 445 -7.60 -10.68 3.25
C THR A 445 -8.82 -11.47 3.65
N TRP A 446 -8.70 -12.79 3.64
CA TRP A 446 -9.75 -13.69 4.11
C TRP A 446 -9.71 -13.93 5.62
N ASP A 447 -8.69 -13.40 6.30
CA ASP A 447 -8.54 -13.52 7.75
C ASP A 447 -9.71 -12.86 8.47
N GLY A 448 -10.37 -13.63 9.35
CA GLY A 448 -11.52 -13.14 10.11
C GLY A 448 -12.82 -12.98 9.31
N CYS A 449 -12.85 -13.34 8.03
CA CYS A 449 -14.07 -13.30 7.21
C CYS A 449 -15.07 -14.38 7.63
N GLN A 450 -16.09 -14.00 8.39
CA GLN A 450 -17.13 -14.95 8.88
C GLN A 450 -18.00 -15.49 7.73
N GLN A 451 -18.27 -14.69 6.71
CA GLN A 451 -19.09 -15.07 5.56
C GLN A 451 -18.39 -16.11 4.65
N LEU A 452 -17.08 -16.29 4.81
CA LEU A 452 -16.33 -17.29 4.05
C LEU A 452 -16.91 -18.72 4.24
N ALA A 453 -17.48 -19.00 5.41
CA ALA A 453 -18.10 -20.30 5.69
C ALA A 453 -19.30 -20.63 4.77
N GLU A 454 -20.01 -19.61 4.30
CA GLU A 454 -21.21 -19.76 3.45
C GLU A 454 -20.86 -19.76 1.95
N ALA A 455 -19.63 -19.44 1.57
CA ALA A 455 -19.23 -19.25 0.19
C ALA A 455 -18.97 -20.58 -0.52
N ASP A 456 -19.53 -20.70 -1.72
CA ASP A 456 -19.22 -21.74 -2.70
C ASP A 456 -18.13 -21.28 -3.67
N ILE A 457 -18.10 -19.98 -3.96
CA ILE A 457 -17.18 -19.32 -4.89
C ILE A 457 -16.51 -18.14 -4.18
N MET A 458 -15.19 -18.04 -4.29
CA MET A 458 -14.42 -16.90 -3.80
C MET A 458 -13.62 -16.29 -4.92
N MET A 459 -13.64 -14.95 -5.02
CA MET A 459 -12.79 -14.21 -5.95
C MET A 459 -11.91 -13.20 -5.20
N GLY A 460 -10.68 -13.11 -5.60
CA GLY A 460 -9.70 -12.19 -5.05
C GLY A 460 -8.57 -11.91 -6.02
N ASP A 461 -7.60 -11.15 -5.56
CA ASP A 461 -6.36 -10.91 -6.30
C ASP A 461 -5.15 -11.48 -5.56
N ARG A 462 -4.12 -11.79 -6.32
CA ARG A 462 -2.84 -12.19 -5.79
C ARG A 462 -1.71 -11.46 -6.51
N LEU A 463 -0.96 -10.69 -5.74
CA LEU A 463 0.33 -10.16 -6.18
C LEU A 463 1.36 -11.28 -6.11
N ILE A 464 2.10 -11.48 -7.19
CA ILE A 464 3.14 -12.52 -7.25
C ILE A 464 4.54 -11.99 -6.99
N GLY A 465 4.71 -10.67 -7.01
CA GLY A 465 5.88 -9.99 -6.50
C GLY A 465 7.22 -10.36 -7.17
N GLU A 466 8.28 -10.21 -6.40
CA GLU A 466 9.67 -10.41 -6.84
C GLU A 466 10.00 -11.88 -7.12
N ALA A 467 9.40 -12.78 -6.38
CA ALA A 467 9.62 -14.22 -6.48
C ALA A 467 8.26 -14.92 -6.65
N PRO A 468 7.71 -14.99 -7.88
CA PRO A 468 6.36 -15.48 -8.14
C PRO A 468 6.10 -16.86 -7.54
N GLU A 469 6.98 -17.80 -7.76
CA GLU A 469 6.83 -19.18 -7.28
C GLU A 469 6.87 -19.27 -5.75
N TYR A 470 7.84 -18.61 -5.13
CA TYR A 470 7.89 -18.54 -3.68
C TYR A 470 6.65 -17.84 -3.09
N THR A 471 6.17 -16.79 -3.75
CA THR A 471 4.95 -16.09 -3.31
C THR A 471 3.72 -17.00 -3.37
N LEU A 472 3.63 -17.86 -4.39
CA LEU A 472 2.58 -18.88 -4.50
C LEU A 472 2.72 -19.97 -3.43
N GLU A 473 3.94 -20.42 -3.12
CA GLU A 473 4.19 -21.35 -2.00
C GLU A 473 3.73 -20.76 -0.67
N GLN A 474 4.11 -19.50 -0.40
CA GLN A 474 3.69 -18.78 0.79
C GLN A 474 2.16 -18.62 0.86
N TRP A 475 1.51 -18.37 -0.24
CA TRP A 475 0.05 -18.25 -0.34
C TRP A 475 -0.64 -19.56 0.07
N LEU A 476 -0.22 -20.68 -0.52
CA LEU A 476 -0.75 -22.00 -0.17
C LEU A 476 -0.52 -22.37 1.31
N ARG A 477 0.57 -21.90 1.89
CA ARG A 477 0.95 -22.23 3.25
C ARG A 477 0.22 -21.40 4.31
N CYS A 478 0.02 -20.12 4.05
CA CYS A 478 -0.35 -19.15 5.08
C CYS A 478 -1.78 -18.60 4.97
N ASP A 479 -2.36 -18.56 3.77
CA ASP A 479 -3.64 -17.88 3.56
C ASP A 479 -4.82 -18.68 4.14
N ALA A 480 -5.75 -17.98 4.79
CA ALA A 480 -6.95 -18.54 5.39
C ALA A 480 -7.93 -19.17 4.37
N LEU A 481 -7.78 -18.84 3.09
CA LEU A 481 -8.57 -19.38 1.99
C LEU A 481 -8.45 -20.90 1.88
N TRP A 482 -7.23 -21.44 1.94
CA TRP A 482 -6.95 -22.84 1.62
C TRP A 482 -7.54 -23.85 2.61
N PRO A 483 -7.43 -23.65 3.95
CA PRO A 483 -8.12 -24.55 4.89
C PRO A 483 -9.64 -24.46 4.81
N HIS A 484 -10.18 -23.38 4.19
CA HIS A 484 -11.60 -23.26 3.92
C HIS A 484 -12.04 -24.01 2.65
N LEU A 485 -11.23 -23.95 1.59
CA LEU A 485 -11.50 -24.61 0.30
C LEU A 485 -11.36 -26.12 0.37
N LEU A 486 -10.37 -26.59 1.10
CA LEU A 486 -9.99 -28.00 1.17
C LEU A 486 -10.51 -28.64 2.45
N SER A 487 -10.89 -29.91 2.36
CA SER A 487 -11.15 -30.70 3.57
C SER A 487 -9.89 -30.83 4.42
N ALA A 488 -10.03 -31.10 5.72
CA ALA A 488 -8.89 -31.24 6.61
C ALA A 488 -7.83 -32.26 6.13
N PRO A 489 -8.19 -33.46 5.60
CA PRO A 489 -7.20 -34.36 5.01
C PRO A 489 -6.52 -33.83 3.76
N GLN A 490 -7.27 -33.15 2.88
CA GLN A 490 -6.70 -32.53 1.66
C GLN A 490 -5.74 -31.39 2.00
N PHE A 491 -6.11 -30.55 2.97
CA PHE A 491 -5.23 -29.48 3.42
C PHE A 491 -3.96 -30.02 4.09
N ALA A 492 -4.08 -31.05 4.93
CA ALA A 492 -2.91 -31.72 5.53
C ALA A 492 -1.99 -32.33 4.44
N HIS A 493 -2.57 -32.95 3.41
CA HIS A 493 -1.81 -33.47 2.27
C HIS A 493 -1.09 -32.33 1.50
N LEU A 494 -1.78 -31.22 1.26
CA LEU A 494 -1.17 -30.03 0.63
C LEU A 494 0.03 -29.54 1.43
N GLN A 495 -0.09 -29.40 2.75
CA GLN A 495 1.00 -28.95 3.61
C GLN A 495 2.18 -29.93 3.58
N ALA A 496 1.93 -31.24 3.63
CA ALA A 496 2.97 -32.27 3.52
C ALA A 496 3.69 -32.21 2.15
N THR A 497 2.94 -31.96 1.07
CA THR A 497 3.53 -31.83 -0.28
C THR A 497 4.39 -30.55 -0.39
N LEU A 498 3.94 -29.44 0.19
CA LEU A 498 4.77 -28.21 0.28
C LEU A 498 6.03 -28.45 1.09
N ASP A 499 5.95 -29.21 2.18
CA ASP A 499 7.13 -29.58 2.98
C ASP A 499 8.09 -30.45 2.18
N ALA A 500 7.61 -31.38 1.35
CA ALA A 500 8.45 -32.14 0.45
C ALA A 500 9.12 -31.27 -0.63
N VAL A 501 8.41 -30.29 -1.19
CA VAL A 501 8.95 -29.33 -2.18
C VAL A 501 10.06 -28.49 -1.53
N GLN A 502 9.84 -27.94 -0.35
CA GLN A 502 10.85 -27.09 0.30
C GLN A 502 12.15 -27.82 0.64
N THR A 503 12.12 -29.15 0.80
CA THR A 503 13.34 -29.95 1.08
C THR A 503 14.24 -30.14 -0.14
N GLN A 504 13.77 -29.85 -1.35
CA GLN A 504 14.55 -29.96 -2.58
C GLN A 504 15.58 -28.86 -2.67
N ALA A 505 16.87 -29.22 -2.70
CA ALA A 505 17.96 -28.26 -2.87
C ALA A 505 17.97 -27.63 -4.29
N ASP A 506 17.61 -28.43 -5.30
CA ASP A 506 17.53 -27.99 -6.69
C ASP A 506 16.32 -27.08 -6.91
N GLU A 507 16.55 -25.90 -7.49
CA GLU A 507 15.54 -24.90 -7.80
C GLU A 507 14.53 -25.44 -8.83
N GLN A 508 15.00 -26.14 -9.86
CA GLN A 508 14.14 -26.68 -10.91
C GLN A 508 13.20 -27.77 -10.34
N ALA A 509 13.70 -28.57 -9.37
CA ALA A 509 12.86 -29.55 -8.69
C ALA A 509 11.77 -28.88 -7.81
N ARG A 510 12.10 -27.78 -7.13
CA ARG A 510 11.10 -26.99 -6.39
C ARG A 510 10.05 -26.38 -7.34
N HIS A 511 10.49 -25.80 -8.46
CA HIS A 511 9.61 -25.27 -9.50
C HIS A 511 8.65 -26.36 -10.01
N ALA A 512 9.18 -27.50 -10.43
CA ALA A 512 8.36 -28.62 -10.93
C ALA A 512 7.36 -29.13 -9.90
N GLY A 513 7.79 -29.24 -8.64
CA GLY A 513 6.94 -29.66 -7.52
C GLY A 513 5.78 -28.67 -7.26
N LEU A 514 6.06 -27.39 -7.25
CA LEU A 514 5.05 -26.35 -7.04
C LEU A 514 4.08 -26.27 -8.23
N LYS A 515 4.60 -26.33 -9.46
CA LYS A 515 3.78 -26.40 -10.69
C LYS A 515 2.83 -27.59 -10.64
N ALA A 516 3.29 -28.77 -10.21
CA ALA A 516 2.45 -29.95 -10.08
C ALA A 516 1.30 -29.75 -9.08
N ILE A 517 1.55 -29.09 -7.95
CA ILE A 517 0.51 -28.75 -6.96
C ILE A 517 -0.58 -27.88 -7.60
N PHE A 518 -0.19 -26.79 -8.26
CA PHE A 518 -1.16 -25.89 -8.89
C PHE A 518 -1.87 -26.54 -10.08
N SER A 519 -1.17 -27.33 -10.90
CA SER A 519 -1.81 -28.09 -11.96
C SER A 519 -2.91 -29.01 -11.40
N GLN A 520 -2.65 -29.71 -10.30
CA GLN A 520 -3.66 -30.56 -9.66
C GLN A 520 -4.84 -29.75 -9.10
N LEU A 521 -4.59 -28.59 -8.49
CA LEU A 521 -5.66 -27.72 -7.99
C LEU A 521 -6.52 -27.17 -9.15
N MET A 522 -5.92 -26.82 -10.28
CA MET A 522 -6.63 -26.38 -11.47
C MET A 522 -7.38 -27.52 -12.15
N GLU A 523 -6.77 -28.69 -12.33
CA GLU A 523 -7.42 -29.89 -12.90
C GLU A 523 -8.62 -30.34 -12.08
N ASN A 524 -8.56 -30.20 -10.77
CA ASN A 524 -9.68 -30.46 -9.88
C ASN A 524 -10.69 -29.32 -9.80
N ALA A 525 -10.50 -28.25 -10.60
CA ALA A 525 -11.36 -27.09 -10.60
C ALA A 525 -11.53 -26.44 -9.21
N VAL A 526 -10.46 -26.38 -8.42
CA VAL A 526 -10.43 -25.67 -7.14
C VAL A 526 -10.07 -24.21 -7.35
N ILE A 527 -9.20 -23.92 -8.30
CA ILE A 527 -8.77 -22.55 -8.66
C ILE A 527 -8.68 -22.38 -10.15
N THR A 528 -8.97 -21.17 -10.61
CA THR A 528 -8.64 -20.70 -11.95
C THR A 528 -8.22 -19.23 -11.91
N PRO A 529 -7.18 -18.80 -12.63
CA PRO A 529 -6.93 -17.38 -12.87
C PRO A 529 -7.99 -16.82 -13.80
N LEU A 530 -8.30 -15.54 -13.65
CA LEU A 530 -9.30 -14.83 -14.46
C LEU A 530 -8.62 -13.88 -15.44
N PHE A 531 -7.82 -12.99 -14.91
CA PHE A 531 -7.08 -11.99 -15.68
C PHE A 531 -5.83 -11.55 -14.93
N ASN A 532 -4.80 -11.22 -15.71
CA ASN A 532 -3.58 -10.58 -15.23
C ASN A 532 -3.78 -9.08 -15.21
N TYR A 533 -3.05 -8.39 -14.32
CA TYR A 533 -3.02 -6.96 -14.31
C TYR A 533 -1.59 -6.41 -14.32
N GLN A 534 -1.47 -5.30 -15.02
CA GLN A 534 -0.24 -4.54 -15.13
C GLN A 534 -0.47 -3.17 -14.51
N TYR A 535 0.54 -2.62 -13.86
CA TYR A 535 0.50 -1.28 -13.33
C TYR A 535 1.32 -0.35 -14.19
N GLN A 536 0.82 0.86 -14.36
CA GLN A 536 1.58 1.97 -14.90
C GLN A 536 1.80 2.99 -13.80
N ILE A 537 3.00 3.54 -13.73
CA ILE A 537 3.32 4.65 -12.85
C ILE A 537 3.53 5.90 -13.68
N SER A 538 2.90 6.98 -13.23
CA SER A 538 3.15 8.31 -13.72
C SER A 538 3.86 9.13 -12.64
N ALA A 539 4.90 9.85 -13.03
CA ALA A 539 5.64 10.73 -12.15
C ALA A 539 5.41 12.18 -12.55
N PRO A 540 5.37 13.12 -11.59
CA PRO A 540 5.30 14.53 -11.89
C PRO A 540 6.55 14.99 -12.66
N PRO A 541 6.44 16.06 -13.45
CA PRO A 541 7.59 16.63 -14.13
C PRO A 541 8.73 16.94 -13.15
N GLY A 542 9.97 16.67 -13.54
CA GLY A 542 11.15 16.94 -12.72
C GLY A 542 11.51 15.88 -11.70
N VAL A 543 10.67 14.88 -11.44
CA VAL A 543 11.02 13.72 -10.61
C VAL A 543 11.56 12.63 -11.51
N ASN A 544 12.74 12.11 -11.20
CA ASN A 544 13.41 11.06 -11.95
C ASN A 544 13.72 9.85 -11.07
N GLY A 545 14.03 8.71 -11.69
CA GLY A 545 14.47 7.51 -10.99
C GLY A 545 13.39 6.78 -10.19
N ILE A 546 12.12 7.22 -10.27
CA ILE A 546 11.01 6.47 -9.68
C ILE A 546 10.82 5.19 -10.49
N ARG A 547 10.77 4.07 -9.79
CA ARG A 547 10.50 2.75 -10.37
C ARG A 547 9.27 2.13 -9.74
N LEU A 548 8.65 1.22 -10.48
CA LEU A 548 7.64 0.34 -9.95
C LEU A 548 8.37 -0.85 -9.33
N ASN A 549 8.10 -1.12 -8.06
CA ASN A 549 8.51 -2.39 -7.48
C ASN A 549 7.56 -3.50 -7.95
N THR A 550 7.98 -4.73 -7.80
CA THR A 550 7.23 -5.90 -8.21
C THR A 550 5.93 -6.16 -7.41
N ARG A 551 5.64 -5.31 -6.41
CA ARG A 551 4.38 -5.28 -5.67
C ARG A 551 3.41 -4.22 -6.17
N GLY A 552 3.73 -3.58 -7.30
CA GLY A 552 2.89 -2.53 -7.86
C GLY A 552 2.90 -1.22 -7.07
N TRP A 553 4.04 -0.91 -6.41
CA TRP A 553 4.21 0.33 -5.68
C TRP A 553 5.51 1.04 -6.08
N PHE A 554 5.66 2.28 -5.66
CA PHE A 554 6.83 3.08 -6.01
C PHE A 554 8.06 2.65 -5.22
N ASP A 555 9.18 2.45 -5.90
CA ASP A 555 10.49 2.40 -5.28
C ASP A 555 11.14 3.78 -5.38
N PHE A 556 11.35 4.40 -4.23
CA PHE A 556 11.93 5.73 -4.13
C PHE A 556 13.43 5.73 -3.82
N THR A 557 14.05 4.58 -3.69
CA THR A 557 15.48 4.49 -3.31
C THR A 557 16.41 5.11 -4.34
N GLU A 558 16.03 5.08 -5.62
CA GLU A 558 16.75 5.70 -6.73
C GLU A 558 16.10 6.99 -7.25
N ALA A 559 15.02 7.44 -6.62
CA ALA A 559 14.33 8.67 -7.02
C ALA A 559 15.18 9.91 -6.68
N TRP A 560 15.21 10.88 -7.59
CA TRP A 560 15.99 12.09 -7.43
C TRP A 560 15.36 13.30 -8.10
N LEU A 561 15.74 14.49 -7.67
CA LEU A 561 15.32 15.75 -8.23
C LEU A 561 16.52 16.45 -8.87
N PRO A 562 16.38 17.03 -10.08
CA PRO A 562 17.40 17.88 -10.64
C PRO A 562 17.62 19.10 -9.74
N ALA A 563 18.85 19.55 -9.65
CA ALA A 563 19.19 20.75 -8.90
C ALA A 563 18.39 21.98 -9.44
N PRO A 564 17.97 22.89 -8.56
CA PRO A 564 17.32 24.13 -8.99
C PRO A 564 18.24 24.86 -9.99
N LYS A 565 17.65 25.37 -11.06
CA LYS A 565 18.41 26.27 -11.95
C LYS A 565 18.67 27.56 -11.19
N SER A 566 19.93 27.93 -11.06
CA SER A 566 20.39 29.19 -10.48
C SER A 566 19.84 30.38 -11.27
#